data_2b4c1d8b5aab599a73e84d605b396a44
#
_entry.id   2b4c1d8b5aab599a73e84d605b396a44
#
_cell.length_a   1.000
_cell.length_b   1.000
_cell.length_c   1.000
_cell.angle_alpha   90.00
_cell.angle_beta   90.00
_cell.angle_gamma   90.00
#
_symmetry.space_group_name_H-M   'P 1'
#
loop_
_entity.id
_entity.type
_entity.pdbx_description
1 polymer ?
#
loop_
_entity_poly.entity_id
_entity_poly.type
_entity_poly.pdbx_seq_one_letter_code
_entity_poly.pdbx_strand_id
1 'polypeptide(L)'
;MGRWPKHPNFSEYVDSRFNDGTGWNYKSVERTVRIGERSDIAWFDEVVYSETNGRFRGTGVLTHDSGQWKLEHYAMSFLILNENWDAVIELTRKTRDEKTPD
;
A
#
# COMPACT_ATOMS: atom_id res chain seq x y z
N MET A 1 -9.98 17.37 -8.27
CA MET A 1 -9.51 17.56 -6.97
C MET A 1 -10.01 16.50 -6.00
N GLY A 2 -9.13 15.83 -5.39
CA GLY A 2 -9.51 14.75 -4.52
C GLY A 2 -9.89 15.23 -3.15
N ARG A 3 -10.86 14.62 -2.57
CA ARG A 3 -11.13 14.76 -1.16
C ARG A 3 -11.61 13.40 -0.68
N TRP A 4 -11.57 13.23 0.61
CA TRP A 4 -11.95 11.96 1.18
C TRP A 4 -13.39 11.61 0.78
N PRO A 5 -13.65 10.38 0.40
CA PRO A 5 -15.01 9.94 0.16
C PRO A 5 -15.86 10.19 1.38
N LYS A 6 -17.10 10.51 1.16
CA LYS A 6 -17.99 10.72 2.27
C LYS A 6 -18.32 9.47 3.02
N HIS A 7 -18.11 8.35 2.39
CA HIS A 7 -18.37 7.10 3.05
C HIS A 7 -17.56 7.07 4.34
N PRO A 8 -18.21 6.85 5.46
CA PRO A 8 -17.53 6.93 6.72
C PRO A 8 -16.39 5.96 6.76
N ASN A 9 -15.34 6.40 7.36
CA ASN A 9 -14.25 5.50 7.69
C ASN A 9 -13.57 4.87 6.50
N PHE A 10 -13.41 5.67 5.44
CA PHE A 10 -12.60 5.23 4.31
C PHE A 10 -11.25 4.72 4.80
N SER A 11 -10.57 5.51 5.64
CA SER A 11 -9.29 5.11 6.20
C SER A 11 -9.41 3.85 7.05
N GLU A 12 -10.48 3.77 7.84
CA GLU A 12 -10.69 2.59 8.66
C GLU A 12 -10.88 1.35 7.82
N TYR A 13 -11.60 1.49 6.71
CA TYR A 13 -11.81 0.36 5.84
C TYR A 13 -10.48 -0.16 5.30
N VAL A 14 -9.63 0.75 4.82
CA VAL A 14 -8.33 0.35 4.29
C VAL A 14 -7.47 -0.24 5.40
N ASP A 15 -7.45 0.39 6.56
CA ASP A 15 -6.65 -0.08 7.67
C ASP A 15 -7.08 -1.45 8.15
N SER A 16 -8.38 -1.71 8.14
CA SER A 16 -8.89 -3.00 8.60
C SER A 16 -8.43 -4.15 7.72
N ARG A 17 -8.14 -3.87 6.46
CA ARG A 17 -7.64 -4.91 5.56
C ARG A 17 -6.23 -5.34 5.93
N PHE A 18 -5.47 -4.49 6.60
CA PHE A 18 -4.13 -4.83 7.01
C PHE A 18 -4.08 -5.53 8.37
N ASN A 19 -5.00 -5.17 9.25
CA ASN A 19 -4.96 -5.65 10.63
C ASN A 19 -5.94 -6.78 10.88
N ASP A 20 -6.34 -7.45 9.86
CA ASP A 20 -7.41 -8.41 9.86
C ASP A 20 -6.93 -9.79 10.28
N GLY A 21 -6.49 -9.92 11.53
CA GLY A 21 -6.13 -11.23 12.05
C GLY A 21 -4.89 -11.86 11.44
N THR A 22 -4.12 -11.10 10.67
CA THR A 22 -2.94 -11.65 10.02
C THR A 22 -1.71 -11.67 10.93
N GLY A 23 -1.80 -11.01 12.06
CA GLY A 23 -0.65 -10.84 12.92
C GLY A 23 0.29 -9.74 12.48
N TRP A 24 -0.06 -9.02 11.43
CA TRP A 24 0.76 -7.93 10.91
C TRP A 24 0.10 -6.62 11.31
N ASN A 25 0.81 -5.82 12.09
CA ASN A 25 0.28 -4.54 12.54
C ASN A 25 0.96 -3.44 11.77
N TYR A 26 0.28 -2.94 10.75
CA TYR A 26 0.76 -1.85 9.95
C TYR A 26 -0.04 -0.60 10.25
N LYS A 27 0.65 0.50 10.36
CA LYS A 27 0.02 1.80 10.54
C LYS A 27 0.34 2.68 9.35
N SER A 28 -0.69 3.29 8.80
CA SER A 28 -0.46 4.29 7.77
C SER A 28 0.11 5.53 8.43
N VAL A 29 1.28 5.95 7.99
CA VAL A 29 1.90 7.17 8.51
C VAL A 29 1.68 8.33 7.55
N GLU A 30 1.35 8.03 6.32
CA GLU A 30 1.15 9.06 5.31
C GLU A 30 0.28 8.46 4.21
N ARG A 31 -0.79 9.15 3.85
CA ARG A 31 -1.70 8.64 2.84
C ARG A 31 -2.25 9.78 2.00
N THR A 32 -2.17 9.64 0.69
CA THR A 32 -2.74 10.60 -0.24
C THR A 32 -3.81 9.88 -1.07
N VAL A 33 -5.02 10.42 -1.08
CA VAL A 33 -6.14 9.81 -1.79
C VAL A 33 -6.59 10.74 -2.89
N ARG A 34 -6.89 10.16 -4.03
CA ARG A 34 -7.49 10.90 -5.15
C ARG A 34 -8.74 10.17 -5.59
N ILE A 35 -9.75 10.94 -5.94
CA ILE A 35 -11.03 10.39 -6.36
C ILE A 35 -11.25 10.76 -7.81
N GLY A 36 -11.65 9.80 -8.62
CA GLY A 36 -11.93 10.03 -10.02
C GLY A 36 -13.13 10.93 -10.23
N GLU A 37 -13.26 11.45 -11.43
CA GLU A 37 -14.29 12.45 -11.73
C GLU A 37 -15.70 11.95 -11.47
N ARG A 38 -15.94 10.68 -11.68
CA ARG A 38 -17.29 10.13 -11.48
C ARG A 38 -17.55 9.70 -10.05
N SER A 39 -16.55 9.82 -9.20
CA SER A 39 -16.66 9.44 -7.79
C SER A 39 -16.95 7.96 -7.58
N ASP A 40 -16.68 7.13 -8.59
CA ASP A 40 -16.88 5.70 -8.47
C ASP A 40 -15.56 4.94 -8.42
N ILE A 41 -14.45 5.66 -8.48
CA ILE A 41 -13.13 5.05 -8.37
C ILE A 41 -12.23 6.01 -7.60
N ALA A 42 -11.37 5.44 -6.78
CA ALA A 42 -10.39 6.21 -6.04
C ALA A 42 -9.08 5.43 -6.02
N TRP A 43 -7.98 6.13 -5.88
CA TRP A 43 -6.69 5.47 -5.72
C TRP A 43 -5.90 6.23 -4.68
N PHE A 44 -4.95 5.56 -4.09
CA PHE A 44 -4.17 6.16 -3.02
C PHE A 44 -2.76 5.64 -3.00
N ASP A 45 -1.87 6.47 -2.48
CA ASP A 45 -0.51 6.12 -2.13
C ASP A 45 -0.36 6.26 -0.65
N GLU A 46 0.45 5.42 -0.04
CA GLU A 46 0.67 5.55 1.38
C GLU A 46 2.05 5.04 1.76
N VAL A 47 2.49 5.46 2.93
CA VAL A 47 3.63 4.85 3.60
C VAL A 47 3.07 4.21 4.85
N VAL A 48 3.33 2.94 5.02
CA VAL A 48 2.91 2.22 6.22
C VAL A 48 4.13 1.78 6.99
N TYR A 49 3.95 1.62 8.27
CA TYR A 49 5.03 1.28 9.18
C TYR A 49 4.63 0.09 10.06
N SER A 50 5.57 -0.81 10.23
CA SER A 50 5.43 -1.90 11.17
C SER A 50 6.68 -1.90 12.04
N GLU A 51 6.51 -2.05 13.34
CA GLU A 51 7.67 -2.11 14.24
C GLU A 51 8.57 -3.26 13.91
N THR A 52 8.01 -4.34 13.44
CA THR A 52 8.77 -5.55 13.12
C THR A 52 9.48 -5.44 11.78
N ASN A 53 8.79 -4.87 10.79
CA ASN A 53 9.26 -4.96 9.40
C ASN A 53 9.70 -3.64 8.78
N GLY A 54 9.48 -2.52 9.46
CA GLY A 54 9.91 -1.23 8.97
C GLY A 54 8.87 -0.55 8.09
N ARG A 55 9.33 0.23 7.13
CA ARG A 55 8.47 1.04 6.30
C ARG A 55 8.26 0.42 4.93
N PHE A 56 7.06 0.60 4.43
CA PHE A 56 6.66 0.12 3.11
C PHE A 56 5.91 1.22 2.40
N ARG A 57 5.97 1.20 1.07
CA ARG A 57 5.10 2.03 0.26
C ARG A 57 3.98 1.16 -0.28
N GLY A 58 2.76 1.66 -0.16
CA GLY A 58 1.60 0.96 -0.67
C GLY A 58 0.85 1.82 -1.66
N THR A 59 0.22 1.19 -2.63
CA THR A 59 -0.70 1.85 -3.54
C THR A 59 -1.94 1.01 -3.68
N GLY A 60 -3.08 1.64 -3.86
CA GLY A 60 -4.30 0.88 -3.96
C GLY A 60 -5.34 1.58 -4.83
N VAL A 61 -6.28 0.77 -5.29
CA VAL A 61 -7.41 1.23 -6.09
C VAL A 61 -8.68 0.74 -5.43
N LEU A 62 -9.64 1.66 -5.28
CA LEU A 62 -10.95 1.31 -4.73
C LEU A 62 -12.03 1.66 -5.73
N THR A 63 -13.09 0.88 -5.72
CA THR A 63 -14.26 1.21 -6.51
C THR A 63 -15.45 1.36 -5.59
N HIS A 64 -16.40 2.15 -6.03
CA HIS A 64 -17.61 2.42 -5.27
C HIS A 64 -18.79 1.86 -6.05
N ASP A 65 -19.52 0.97 -5.41
CA ASP A 65 -20.67 0.33 -6.03
C ASP A 65 -21.69 0.05 -4.96
N SER A 66 -22.95 0.33 -5.28
CA SER A 66 -24.07 0.04 -4.38
C SER A 66 -23.89 0.62 -3.00
N GLY A 67 -23.31 1.82 -2.95
CA GLY A 67 -23.12 2.51 -1.67
C GLY A 67 -21.93 2.09 -0.87
N GLN A 68 -21.07 1.25 -1.43
CA GLN A 68 -19.92 0.75 -0.69
C GLN A 68 -18.64 0.92 -1.48
N TRP A 69 -17.56 1.21 -0.76
CA TRP A 69 -16.23 1.22 -1.32
C TRP A 69 -15.61 -0.16 -1.17
N LYS A 70 -14.88 -0.57 -2.19
CA LYS A 70 -14.28 -1.90 -2.24
C LYS A 70 -12.85 -1.77 -2.70
N LEU A 71 -11.94 -2.40 -2.00
CA LEU A 71 -10.53 -2.41 -2.40
C LEU A 71 -10.34 -3.43 -3.51
N GLU A 72 -10.02 -2.93 -4.71
CA GLU A 72 -9.86 -3.78 -5.87
C GLU A 72 -8.44 -4.22 -6.08
N HIS A 73 -7.50 -3.41 -5.66
CA HIS A 73 -6.09 -3.70 -5.90
C HIS A 73 -5.25 -3.03 -4.82
N TYR A 74 -4.25 -3.74 -4.36
CA TYR A 74 -3.28 -3.17 -3.44
C TYR A 74 -1.91 -3.80 -3.70
N ALA A 75 -0.88 -2.96 -3.74
CA ALA A 75 0.49 -3.42 -3.90
C ALA A 75 1.34 -2.75 -2.85
N MET A 76 2.28 -3.50 -2.29
CA MET A 76 3.11 -2.99 -1.22
C MET A 76 4.54 -3.51 -1.42
N SER A 77 5.52 -2.66 -1.16
CA SER A 77 6.91 -3.04 -1.26
C SER A 77 7.71 -2.32 -0.20
N PHE A 78 8.89 -2.85 0.09
CA PHE A 78 9.79 -2.21 1.03
C PHE A 78 10.17 -0.83 0.53
N LEU A 79 10.21 0.11 1.46
CA LEU A 79 10.70 1.44 1.17
C LEU A 79 12.20 1.44 1.46
N ILE A 80 12.99 1.53 0.41
CA ILE A 80 14.43 1.42 0.50
C ILE A 80 15.04 2.80 0.40
N LEU A 81 15.87 3.14 1.38
CA LEU A 81 16.57 4.43 1.37
C LEU A 81 17.60 4.45 0.25
N ASN A 82 17.78 5.63 -0.33
CA ASN A 82 18.71 5.77 -1.45
C ASN A 82 20.13 5.35 -1.11
N GLU A 83 20.56 5.59 0.12
CA GLU A 83 21.91 5.22 0.51
C GLU A 83 22.11 3.71 0.56
N ASN A 84 21.02 2.95 0.56
CA ASN A 84 21.10 1.49 0.57
C ASN A 84 20.84 0.88 -0.79
N TRP A 85 20.63 1.70 -1.79
CA TRP A 85 20.23 1.25 -3.13
C TRP A 85 21.20 0.22 -3.69
N ASP A 86 22.48 0.57 -3.73
CA ASP A 86 23.48 -0.31 -4.32
C ASP A 86 23.56 -1.64 -3.60
N ALA A 87 23.49 -1.59 -2.27
CA ALA A 87 23.57 -2.81 -1.47
C ALA A 87 22.37 -3.73 -1.76
N VAL A 88 21.19 -3.13 -1.93
CA VAL A 88 19.99 -3.93 -2.20
C VAL A 88 20.05 -4.52 -3.60
N ILE A 89 20.54 -3.76 -4.58
CA ILE A 89 20.68 -4.26 -5.93
C ILE A 89 21.62 -5.47 -5.94
N GLU A 90 22.74 -5.34 -5.26
CA GLU A 90 23.73 -6.41 -5.22
C GLU A 90 23.14 -7.67 -4.57
N LEU A 91 22.47 -7.49 -3.46
CA LEU A 91 21.87 -8.61 -2.75
C LEU A 91 20.80 -9.30 -3.57
N THR A 92 19.95 -8.52 -4.22
CA THR A 92 18.87 -9.05 -5.05
C THR A 92 19.42 -9.83 -6.22
N ARG A 93 20.43 -9.28 -6.86
CA ARG A 93 21.07 -9.92 -8.02
C ARG A 93 21.68 -11.26 -7.63
N LYS A 94 22.37 -11.27 -6.51
CA LYS A 94 23.01 -12.48 -6.02
C LYS A 94 21.98 -13.56 -5.72
N THR A 95 20.90 -13.20 -5.06
CA THR A 95 19.86 -14.16 -4.74
C THR A 95 19.23 -14.73 -6.01
N ARG A 96 19.00 -13.87 -7.00
CA ARG A 96 18.42 -14.33 -8.27
C ARG A 96 19.33 -15.32 -8.96
N ASP A 97 20.62 -15.03 -9.01
CA ASP A 97 21.57 -15.90 -9.69
C ASP A 97 21.64 -17.26 -9.01
N GLU A 98 21.49 -17.30 -7.70
CA GLU A 98 21.54 -18.55 -6.96
C GLU A 98 20.27 -19.37 -7.08
N LYS A 99 19.12 -18.69 -7.21
CA LYS A 99 17.83 -19.38 -7.19
C LYS A 99 17.30 -19.70 -8.55
N THR A 100 17.60 -18.88 -9.53
CA THR A 100 16.91 -18.92 -10.80
C THR A 100 17.89 -19.01 -11.93
N PRO A 101 18.02 -20.15 -12.52
CA PRO A 101 18.95 -20.30 -13.64
C PRO A 101 18.46 -19.64 -14.92
N ASP A 102 17.31 -19.13 -14.99
CA ASP A 102 16.84 -18.52 -16.24
C ASP A 102 17.40 -17.14 -16.46
#